data_29bf00b49cbc59a532226df79389b4c8
#
_entry.id   29bf00b49cbc59a532226df79389b4c8
#
_cell.length_a   1.000
_cell.length_b   1.000
_cell.length_c   1.000
_cell.angle_alpha   90.00
_cell.angle_beta   90.00
_cell.angle_gamma   90.00
#
_symmetry.space_group_name_H-M   'P 1'
#
loop_
_entity.id
_entity.type
_entity.pdbx_description
1 polymer ?
#
loop_
_entity_poly.entity_id
_entity_poly.type
_entity_poly.pdbx_seq_one_letter_code
_entity_poly.pdbx_strand_id
1 'polypeptide(L)'
;MANELGRLTKGVLPDMLTGTETMRFIAFSEMPQNKTAAYLRVVAAEKPHKVEKRRIRCTVGGDKIYYDGPVGTPTADLTTVKCLLSSVVSTPGAKFMTIDISDFYLDTPLPGKEYM
;
A
#
# COMPACT_ATOMS: atom_id res chain seq x y z
N MET A 1 7.40 7.50 -12.21
CA MET A 1 7.13 8.45 -11.09
C MET A 1 5.82 9.21 -11.29
N ALA A 2 5.60 9.89 -12.42
CA ALA A 2 4.36 10.65 -12.64
C ALA A 2 3.09 9.79 -12.45
N ASN A 3 3.05 8.59 -13.00
CA ASN A 3 1.90 7.69 -12.86
C ASN A 3 1.65 7.24 -11.41
N GLU A 4 2.70 6.98 -10.63
CA GLU A 4 2.54 6.57 -9.23
C GLU A 4 2.02 7.72 -8.35
N LEU A 5 2.64 8.90 -8.47
CA LEU A 5 2.18 10.08 -7.75
C LEU A 5 0.80 10.55 -8.24
N GLY A 6 0.55 10.49 -9.55
CA GLY A 6 -0.74 10.84 -10.13
C GLY A 6 -1.87 9.96 -9.60
N ARG A 7 -1.64 8.65 -9.45
CA ARG A 7 -2.62 7.73 -8.87
C ARG A 7 -2.97 8.08 -7.42
N LEU A 8 -2.00 8.51 -6.63
CA LEU A 8 -2.22 8.89 -5.23
C LEU A 8 -2.81 10.30 -5.07
N THR A 9 -2.74 11.13 -6.09
CA THR A 9 -3.27 12.49 -6.11
C THR A 9 -4.53 12.58 -6.99
N LYS A 10 -4.62 13.61 -7.82
CA LYS A 10 -5.78 13.88 -8.70
C LYS A 10 -5.79 13.13 -10.03
N GLY A 11 -4.80 12.30 -10.29
CA GLY A 11 -4.63 11.60 -11.55
C GLY A 11 -3.52 12.19 -12.42
N VAL A 12 -3.41 11.68 -13.65
CA VAL A 12 -2.44 12.16 -14.68
C VAL A 12 -3.23 12.60 -15.91
N LEU A 13 -3.07 13.85 -16.29
CA LEU A 13 -3.69 14.40 -17.51
C LEU A 13 -2.90 14.01 -18.79
N PRO A 14 -3.57 13.86 -19.92
CA PRO A 14 -5.02 13.83 -20.15
C PRO A 14 -5.55 12.40 -19.99
N ASP A 15 -6.50 12.19 -19.10
CA ASP A 15 -7.37 11.00 -18.91
C ASP A 15 -6.71 9.61 -18.84
N MET A 16 -5.40 9.54 -18.61
CA MET A 16 -4.68 8.28 -18.60
C MET A 16 -4.80 7.52 -17.28
N LEU A 17 -5.08 8.20 -16.17
CA LEU A 17 -5.17 7.58 -14.85
C LEU A 17 -6.01 8.43 -13.90
N THR A 18 -7.07 7.84 -13.35
CA THR A 18 -7.86 8.45 -12.28
C THR A 18 -7.08 8.42 -10.97
N GLY A 19 -7.06 9.53 -10.24
CA GLY A 19 -6.42 9.62 -8.93
C GLY A 19 -7.35 9.16 -7.80
N THR A 20 -6.75 8.74 -6.69
CA THR A 20 -7.47 8.34 -5.47
C THR A 20 -7.61 9.48 -4.46
N GLU A 21 -6.96 10.63 -4.70
CA GLU A 21 -6.91 11.78 -3.79
C GLU A 21 -6.44 11.44 -2.35
N THR A 22 -5.72 10.34 -2.20
CA THR A 22 -5.16 9.91 -0.91
C THR A 22 -3.98 10.74 -0.46
N MET A 23 -3.35 11.49 -1.37
CA MET A 23 -2.20 12.36 -1.10
C MET A 23 -2.39 13.74 -1.70
N ARG A 24 -1.94 14.76 -0.97
CA ARG A 24 -1.94 16.16 -1.41
C ARG A 24 -0.59 16.81 -1.14
N PHE A 25 -0.06 17.54 -2.11
CA PHE A 25 1.09 18.40 -1.89
C PHE A 25 0.67 19.68 -1.16
N ILE A 26 1.43 20.04 -0.15
CA ILE A 26 1.25 21.27 0.64
C ILE A 26 2.58 22.00 0.75
N ALA A 27 2.54 23.30 1.07
CA ALA A 27 3.73 24.03 1.44
C ALA A 27 4.20 23.61 2.84
N PHE A 28 5.50 23.63 3.08
CA PHE A 28 6.05 23.28 4.41
C PHE A 28 5.48 24.14 5.53
N SER A 29 5.18 25.39 5.23
CA SER A 29 4.55 26.34 6.17
C SER A 29 3.12 25.97 6.58
N GLU A 30 2.46 25.10 5.80
CA GLU A 30 1.09 24.64 6.12
C GLU A 30 1.09 23.42 7.05
N MET A 31 2.27 22.86 7.34
CA MET A 31 2.37 21.74 8.26
C MET A 31 2.20 22.21 9.71
N PRO A 32 1.34 21.55 10.51
CA PRO A 32 1.18 21.88 11.92
C PRO A 32 2.47 21.69 12.70
N GLN A 33 2.80 22.60 13.62
CA GLN A 33 4.02 22.56 14.41
C GLN A 33 4.12 21.33 15.35
N ASN A 34 2.99 20.74 15.70
CA ASN A 34 2.92 19.55 16.56
C ASN A 34 3.03 18.22 15.77
N LYS A 35 3.24 18.29 14.45
CA LYS A 35 3.44 17.10 13.60
C LYS A 35 4.88 17.04 13.09
N THR A 36 5.37 15.82 12.93
CA THR A 36 6.68 15.56 12.35
C THR A 36 6.49 14.98 10.95
N ALA A 37 7.17 15.53 9.96
CA ALA A 37 7.17 14.97 8.63
C ALA A 37 8.03 13.70 8.59
N ALA A 38 7.46 12.62 8.06
CA ALA A 38 8.21 11.44 7.68
C ALA A 38 8.96 11.69 6.35
N TYR A 39 9.81 10.78 5.97
CA TYR A 39 10.50 10.84 4.68
C TYR A 39 9.83 9.92 3.65
N LEU A 40 9.79 10.38 2.41
CA LEU A 40 9.38 9.58 1.27
C LEU A 40 10.61 8.96 0.61
N ARG A 41 10.67 7.63 0.57
CA ARG A 41 11.69 6.90 -0.18
C ARG A 41 11.14 6.48 -1.52
N VAL A 42 11.83 6.85 -2.59
CA VAL A 42 11.52 6.42 -3.95
C VAL A 42 12.41 5.22 -4.30
N VAL A 43 11.80 4.10 -4.60
CA VAL A 43 12.49 2.87 -5.02
C VAL A 43 12.15 2.57 -6.46
N ALA A 44 13.16 2.61 -7.33
CA ALA A 44 13.04 2.19 -8.71
C ALA A 44 13.44 0.71 -8.85
N ALA A 45 12.62 -0.09 -9.51
CA ALA A 45 12.89 -1.48 -9.77
C ALA A 45 12.59 -1.83 -11.23
N GLU A 46 13.43 -2.67 -11.84
CA GLU A 46 13.18 -3.22 -13.16
C GLU A 46 12.69 -4.67 -13.03
N LYS A 47 11.59 -4.97 -13.70
CA LYS A 47 10.97 -6.30 -13.72
C LYS A 47 10.81 -6.76 -15.18
N PRO A 48 11.84 -7.41 -15.78
CA PRO A 48 11.88 -7.69 -17.22
C PRO A 48 10.70 -8.56 -17.70
N HIS A 49 10.13 -9.38 -16.81
CA HIS A 49 9.03 -10.30 -17.13
C HIS A 49 7.62 -9.73 -16.94
N LYS A 50 7.49 -8.43 -16.57
CA LYS A 50 6.19 -7.76 -16.44
C LYS A 50 5.92 -6.86 -17.64
N VAL A 51 4.64 -6.64 -17.94
CA VAL A 51 4.23 -5.69 -19.00
C VAL A 51 4.80 -4.29 -18.71
N GLU A 52 4.71 -3.85 -17.48
CA GLU A 52 5.39 -2.64 -16.99
C GLU A 52 6.76 -3.03 -16.41
N LYS A 53 7.79 -2.93 -17.27
CA LYS A 53 9.15 -3.36 -16.92
C LYS A 53 9.78 -2.48 -15.85
N ARG A 54 9.50 -1.17 -15.85
CA ARG A 54 10.06 -0.20 -14.90
C ARG A 54 9.00 0.25 -13.92
N ARG A 55 9.16 -0.12 -12.66
CA ARG A 55 8.25 0.25 -11.59
C ARG A 55 8.92 1.16 -10.58
N ILE A 56 8.23 2.22 -10.22
CA ILE A 56 8.62 3.10 -9.11
C ILE A 56 7.66 2.82 -7.96
N ARG A 57 8.21 2.68 -6.76
CA ARG A 57 7.44 2.57 -5.52
C ARG A 57 7.81 3.72 -4.61
N CYS A 58 6.81 4.32 -4.00
CA CYS A 58 6.97 5.28 -2.92
C CYS A 58 6.71 4.58 -1.59
N THR A 59 7.65 4.66 -0.67
CA THR A 59 7.50 4.12 0.69
C THR A 59 7.72 5.23 1.69
N VAL A 60 6.92 5.26 2.74
CA VAL A 60 6.99 6.26 3.82
C VAL A 60 7.75 5.67 5.00
N GLY A 61 8.58 6.48 5.64
CA GLY A 61 9.31 6.09 6.85
C GLY A 61 8.39 6.04 8.06
N GLY A 62 7.85 4.86 8.35
CA GLY A 62 6.95 4.63 9.48
C GLY A 62 7.59 4.84 10.85
N ASP A 63 8.93 4.86 10.93
CA ASP A 63 9.70 5.12 12.14
C ASP A 63 9.52 6.55 12.69
N LYS A 64 9.05 7.48 11.87
CA LYS A 64 8.77 8.88 12.24
C LYS A 64 7.30 9.14 12.56
N ILE A 65 6.43 8.16 12.35
CA ILE A 65 5.00 8.30 12.60
C ILE A 65 4.70 7.74 13.99
N TYR A 66 4.16 8.58 14.87
CA TYR A 66 3.66 8.10 16.15
C TYR A 66 2.32 7.38 15.93
N TYR A 67 2.26 6.11 16.31
CA TYR A 67 1.06 5.30 16.23
C TYR A 67 0.89 4.50 17.53
N ASP A 68 -0.24 4.69 18.20
CA ASP A 68 -0.54 4.09 19.50
C ASP A 68 -1.25 2.71 19.40
N GLY A 69 -1.42 2.23 18.18
CA GLY A 69 -2.08 0.95 17.90
C GLY A 69 -1.09 -0.20 17.63
N PRO A 70 -1.61 -1.41 17.44
CA PRO A 70 -0.78 -2.54 17.02
C PRO A 70 -0.20 -2.31 15.63
N VAL A 71 1.14 -2.35 15.54
CA VAL A 71 1.86 -2.12 14.28
C VAL A 71 2.09 -3.39 13.46
N GLY A 72 1.68 -4.53 13.97
CA GLY A 72 1.83 -5.83 13.30
C GLY A 72 0.50 -6.37 12.81
N THR A 73 0.50 -6.88 11.57
CA THR A 73 -0.62 -7.69 11.08
C THR A 73 -0.26 -9.16 11.28
N PRO A 74 -1.03 -9.91 12.08
CA PRO A 74 -0.76 -11.33 12.25
C PRO A 74 -0.92 -12.05 10.91
N THR A 75 0.11 -12.76 10.50
CA THR A 75 0.04 -13.67 9.35
C THR A 75 -0.29 -15.07 9.84
N ALA A 76 -0.97 -15.86 9.02
CA ALA A 76 -1.23 -17.26 9.35
C ALA A 76 0.10 -18.01 9.55
N ASP A 77 0.23 -18.71 10.66
CA ASP A 77 1.37 -19.58 10.92
C ASP A 77 1.38 -20.78 9.95
N LEU A 78 2.53 -21.43 9.84
CA LEU A 78 2.70 -22.57 8.94
C LEU A 78 1.76 -23.74 9.26
N THR A 79 1.43 -23.94 10.52
CA THR A 79 0.53 -25.01 10.97
C THR A 79 -0.88 -24.75 10.47
N THR A 80 -1.37 -23.53 10.62
CA THR A 80 -2.69 -23.10 10.11
C THR A 80 -2.77 -23.31 8.58
N VAL A 81 -1.73 -22.92 7.85
CA VAL A 81 -1.69 -23.10 6.37
C VAL A 81 -1.70 -24.59 6.01
N LYS A 82 -0.92 -25.43 6.73
CA LYS A 82 -0.90 -26.88 6.50
C LYS A 82 -2.25 -27.52 6.82
N CYS A 83 -2.90 -27.13 7.91
CA CYS A 83 -4.23 -27.64 8.26
C CYS A 83 -5.26 -27.28 7.20
N LEU A 84 -5.24 -26.04 6.70
CA LEU A 84 -6.12 -25.62 5.61
C LEU A 84 -5.92 -26.46 4.35
N LEU A 85 -4.68 -26.64 3.89
CA LEU A 85 -4.37 -27.41 2.69
C LEU A 85 -4.72 -28.89 2.86
N SER A 86 -4.44 -29.47 4.04
CA SER A 86 -4.82 -30.86 4.36
C SER A 86 -6.33 -31.05 4.36
N SER A 87 -7.08 -30.09 4.91
CA SER A 87 -8.54 -30.11 4.89
C SER A 87 -9.09 -30.11 3.46
N VAL A 88 -8.51 -29.28 2.57
CA VAL A 88 -8.93 -29.25 1.15
C VAL A 88 -8.68 -30.57 0.47
N VAL A 89 -7.50 -31.17 0.67
CA VAL A 89 -7.15 -32.46 0.05
C VAL A 89 -8.01 -33.62 0.58
N SER A 90 -8.38 -33.58 1.87
CA SER A 90 -9.15 -34.63 2.53
C SER A 90 -10.66 -34.53 2.31
N THR A 91 -11.15 -33.43 1.77
CA THR A 91 -12.59 -33.19 1.59
C THR A 91 -12.99 -33.35 0.12
N PRO A 92 -13.78 -34.35 -0.25
CA PRO A 92 -14.24 -34.50 -1.62
C PRO A 92 -14.97 -33.25 -2.14
N GLY A 93 -14.59 -32.74 -3.30
CA GLY A 93 -15.19 -31.57 -3.93
C GLY A 93 -14.74 -30.23 -3.35
N ALA A 94 -13.90 -30.19 -2.33
CA ALA A 94 -13.33 -28.95 -1.81
C ALA A 94 -12.47 -28.25 -2.86
N LYS A 95 -12.50 -26.92 -2.87
CA LYS A 95 -11.69 -26.08 -3.75
C LYS A 95 -10.87 -25.11 -2.93
N PHE A 96 -9.68 -24.80 -3.40
CA PHE A 96 -8.80 -23.79 -2.83
C PHE A 96 -8.77 -22.56 -3.74
N MET A 97 -8.79 -21.39 -3.12
CA MET A 97 -8.69 -20.11 -3.83
C MET A 97 -7.79 -19.16 -3.05
N THR A 98 -6.98 -18.40 -3.75
CA THR A 98 -6.25 -17.25 -3.21
C THR A 98 -6.80 -15.97 -3.80
N ILE A 99 -6.87 -14.92 -2.99
CA ILE A 99 -7.36 -13.60 -3.39
C ILE A 99 -6.28 -12.58 -3.06
N ASP A 100 -6.01 -11.70 -4.01
CA ASP A 100 -5.22 -10.49 -3.79
C ASP A 100 -6.12 -9.28 -4.08
N ILE A 101 -6.28 -8.40 -3.09
CA ILE A 101 -7.14 -7.24 -3.21
C ILE A 101 -6.27 -6.05 -3.62
N SER A 102 -6.51 -5.53 -4.82
CA SER A 102 -5.81 -4.36 -5.31
C SER A 102 -6.12 -3.14 -4.45
N ASP A 103 -5.07 -2.36 -4.18
CA ASP A 103 -5.16 -1.06 -3.48
C ASP A 103 -5.88 -1.07 -2.12
N PHE A 104 -5.99 -2.25 -1.48
CA PHE A 104 -6.72 -2.47 -0.22
C PHE A 104 -6.44 -1.42 0.85
N TYR A 105 -5.17 -1.03 1.02
CA TYR A 105 -4.80 -0.03 2.03
C TYR A 105 -5.17 1.40 1.62
N LEU A 106 -5.29 1.70 0.33
CA LEU A 106 -5.67 3.03 -0.15
C LEU A 106 -7.16 3.32 0.04
N ASP A 107 -7.98 2.27 0.11
CA ASP A 107 -9.42 2.37 0.37
C ASP A 107 -9.75 2.44 1.87
N THR A 108 -8.75 2.32 2.74
CA THR A 108 -8.93 2.42 4.19
C THR A 108 -8.66 3.86 4.66
N PRO A 109 -9.67 4.59 5.16
CA PRO A 109 -9.47 5.95 5.61
C PRO A 109 -8.57 6.02 6.85
N LEU A 110 -7.59 6.92 6.82
CA LEU A 110 -6.77 7.25 7.98
C LEU A 110 -7.57 8.14 8.94
N PRO A 111 -7.54 7.87 10.25
CA PRO A 111 -8.23 8.70 11.25
C PRO A 111 -7.65 10.11 11.36
N GLY A 112 -6.44 10.33 10.90
CA GLY A 112 -5.75 11.61 10.91
C GLY A 112 -4.85 11.80 9.69
N LYS A 113 -4.49 13.05 9.40
CA LYS A 113 -3.53 13.35 8.33
C LYS A 113 -2.11 13.09 8.82
N GLU A 114 -1.32 12.40 8.00
CA GLU A 114 0.10 12.23 8.20
C GLU A 114 0.90 13.02 7.15
N TYR A 115 2.10 13.45 7.52
CA TYR A 115 2.92 14.37 6.73
C TYR A 115 4.22 13.70 6.31
N MET A 116 4.66 13.94 5.08
CA MET A 116 5.91 13.40 4.51
C MET A 116 6.59 14.40 3.57
#